data_cfb0a5ed3c1d3864502d13e0e2953da2
#
_entry.id   cfb0a5ed3c1d3864502d13e0e2953da2
#
_cell.length_a   1.000
_cell.length_b   1.000
_cell.length_c   1.000
_cell.angle_alpha   90.00
_cell.angle_beta   90.00
_cell.angle_gamma   90.00
#
_symmetry.space_group_name_H-M   'P 1'
#
loop_
_entity.id
_entity.type
_entity.pdbx_description
1 polymer ?
#
loop_
_entity_poly.entity_id
_entity_poly.type
_entity_poly.pdbx_seq_one_letter_code
_entity_poly.pdbx_strand_id
1 'polypeptide(L)'
;MSTQTDLFETDPAPAQTYQVNPQHVRNRFIDFLAQMQAAETWPWDADYLDTLRTRTWPYLYAKLPDQTEAAEWKAKLETEAARLDAAKALTA
;
A
#
# COMPACT_ATOMS: atom_id res chain seq x y z
N MET A 1 -36.08 2.93 -13.85
CA MET A 1 -35.49 3.04 -13.93
C MET A 1 -34.88 3.02 -13.84
N SER A 2 -35.03 2.84 -13.72
CA SER A 2 -34.34 2.90 -13.69
C SER A 2 -33.68 2.81 -13.39
N THR A 3 -33.96 2.72 -13.12
CA THR A 3 -33.28 2.75 -12.99
C THR A 3 -32.65 2.57 -12.58
N GLN A 4 -32.87 2.48 -12.30
CA GLN A 4 -32.26 2.38 -12.09
C GLN A 4 -31.52 2.21 -12.10
N THR A 5 -31.91 2.04 -11.95
CA THR A 5 -31.23 1.96 -12.15
C THR A 5 -30.50 2.02 -12.19
N ASP A 6 -30.84 2.09 -11.93
CA ASP A 6 -30.09 2.19 -12.13
C ASP A 6 -29.33 2.22 -11.74
N LEU A 7 -29.74 2.30 -11.28
CA LEU A 7 -29.06 2.23 -11.00
C LEU A 7 -28.23 1.77 -11.03
N PHE A 8 -28.45 1.58 -11.13
CA PHE A 8 -27.71 1.07 -11.43
C PHE A 8 -27.13 0.90 -12.16
N GLU A 9 -27.43 1.09 -12.54
CA GLU A 9 -26.95 0.91 -13.39
C GLU A 9 -26.17 1.12 -13.92
N THR A 10 -26.35 1.21 -14.00
CA THR A 10 -25.60 1.35 -14.63
C THR A 10 -24.67 1.45 -15.09
N ASP A 11 -24.56 1.52 -15.05
CA ASP A 11 -23.59 1.50 -15.49
C ASP A 11 -22.74 1.38 -15.93
N PRO A 12 -22.74 1.69 -16.12
CA PRO A 12 -21.85 1.34 -16.50
C PRO A 12 -20.98 1.27 -16.65
N ALA A 13 -20.80 1.33 -16.52
CA ALA A 13 -19.91 1.17 -16.60
C ALA A 13 -19.12 0.96 -16.66
N PRO A 14 -19.01 1.05 -16.85
CA PRO A 14 -18.09 0.75 -16.87
C PRO A 14 -17.34 0.47 -16.71
N ALA A 15 -17.59 0.36 -17.06
CA ALA A 15 -16.87 -0.06 -16.75
C ALA A 15 -16.19 0.18 -16.11
N GLN A 16 -16.70 0.21 -15.99
CA GLN A 16 -16.05 0.56 -15.48
C GLN A 16 -14.90 0.13 -15.22
N THR A 17 -14.21 0.38 -15.67
CA THR A 17 -12.89 0.01 -15.29
C THR A 17 -12.53 0.76 -14.03
N TYR A 18 -12.43 0.08 -12.94
CA TYR A 18 -12.02 0.70 -11.70
C TYR A 18 -10.54 1.04 -11.79
N GLN A 19 -10.21 2.30 -11.68
CA GLN A 19 -8.81 2.73 -11.63
C GLN A 19 -8.48 3.26 -10.26
N VAL A 20 -7.43 2.71 -9.67
CA VAL A 20 -6.97 3.15 -8.37
C VAL A 20 -6.38 4.57 -8.52
N ASN A 21 -6.83 5.49 -7.69
CA ASN A 21 -6.31 6.85 -7.68
C ASN A 21 -4.87 6.82 -7.16
N PRO A 22 -3.88 7.29 -7.95
CA PRO A 22 -2.48 7.27 -7.49
C PRO A 22 -2.26 8.00 -6.17
N GLN A 23 -3.04 9.03 -5.87
CA GLN A 23 -2.90 9.75 -4.61
C GLN A 23 -3.31 8.88 -3.42
N HIS A 24 -4.30 8.01 -3.60
CA HIS A 24 -4.67 7.07 -2.54
C HIS A 24 -3.54 6.09 -2.27
N VAL A 25 -2.85 5.65 -3.31
CA VAL A 25 -1.68 4.77 -3.17
C VAL A 25 -0.58 5.49 -2.40
N ARG A 26 -0.30 6.73 -2.77
CA ARG A 26 0.72 7.54 -2.08
C ARG A 26 0.36 7.74 -0.61
N ASN A 27 -0.90 8.01 -0.33
CA ASN A 27 -1.36 8.18 1.05
C ASN A 27 -1.15 6.91 1.87
N ARG A 28 -1.35 5.73 1.28
CA ARG A 28 -1.08 4.47 1.96
C ARG A 28 0.40 4.33 2.30
N PHE A 29 1.29 4.68 1.36
CA PHE A 29 2.72 4.65 1.63
C PHE A 29 3.11 5.64 2.73
N ILE A 30 2.54 6.84 2.70
CA ILE A 30 2.79 7.84 3.73
C ILE A 30 2.40 7.29 5.10
N ASP A 31 1.22 6.66 5.19
CA ASP A 31 0.75 6.08 6.45
C ASP A 31 1.65 4.96 6.94
N PHE A 32 2.05 4.04 6.05
CA PHE A 32 2.97 2.96 6.43
C PHE A 32 4.28 3.52 6.93
N LEU A 33 4.87 4.47 6.18
CA LEU A 33 6.15 5.06 6.58
C LEU A 33 6.04 5.80 7.91
N ALA A 34 4.95 6.53 8.13
CA ALA A 34 4.78 7.26 9.40
C ALA A 34 4.74 6.29 10.57
N GLN A 35 4.02 5.18 10.43
CA GLN A 35 3.95 4.18 11.48
C GLN A 35 5.31 3.52 11.72
N MET A 36 6.02 3.19 10.65
CA MET A 36 7.33 2.56 10.75
C MET A 36 8.36 3.50 11.36
N GLN A 37 8.35 4.77 10.95
CA GLN A 37 9.30 5.76 11.46
C GLN A 37 9.05 6.08 12.94
N ALA A 38 7.82 6.01 13.38
CA ALA A 38 7.47 6.25 14.78
C ALA A 38 7.73 5.04 15.66
N ALA A 39 7.95 3.87 15.09
CA ALA A 39 8.12 2.63 15.84
C ALA A 39 9.58 2.34 16.11
N GLU A 40 9.87 1.78 17.29
CA GLU A 40 11.20 1.28 17.62
C GLU A 40 11.34 -0.18 17.25
N THR A 41 10.22 -0.90 17.17
CA THR A 41 10.15 -2.28 16.68
C THR A 41 8.95 -2.39 15.75
N TRP A 42 8.83 -3.51 15.03
CA TRP A 42 7.74 -3.68 14.10
C TRP A 42 6.38 -3.43 14.78
N PRO A 43 5.56 -2.49 14.25
CA PRO A 43 4.25 -2.19 14.85
C PRO A 43 3.17 -3.19 14.47
N TRP A 44 3.47 -4.18 13.63
CA TRP A 44 2.52 -5.16 13.12
C TRP A 44 2.99 -6.55 13.46
N ASP A 45 2.04 -7.51 13.60
CA ASP A 45 2.40 -8.88 13.83
C ASP A 45 3.01 -9.52 12.57
N ALA A 46 3.59 -10.72 12.75
CA ALA A 46 4.34 -11.37 11.69
C ALA A 46 3.48 -11.71 10.47
N ASP A 47 2.24 -12.17 10.71
CA ASP A 47 1.36 -12.55 9.62
C ASP A 47 0.93 -11.34 8.79
N TYR A 48 0.57 -10.25 9.46
CA TYR A 48 0.18 -9.03 8.77
C TYR A 48 1.37 -8.43 8.01
N LEU A 49 2.54 -8.44 8.63
CA LEU A 49 3.76 -7.93 8.00
C LEU A 49 4.10 -8.74 6.76
N ASP A 50 3.98 -10.07 6.84
CA ASP A 50 4.24 -10.93 5.68
C ASP A 50 3.28 -10.59 4.53
N THR A 51 2.01 -10.40 4.84
CA THR A 51 1.01 -9.98 3.84
C THR A 51 1.39 -8.65 3.21
N LEU A 52 1.83 -7.68 4.01
CA LEU A 52 2.25 -6.39 3.48
C LEU A 52 3.42 -6.55 2.51
N ARG A 53 4.44 -7.31 2.90
CA ARG A 53 5.67 -7.41 2.14
C ARG A 53 5.50 -8.23 0.86
N THR A 54 4.65 -9.26 0.90
CA THR A 54 4.53 -10.19 -0.23
C THR A 54 3.36 -9.86 -1.16
N ARG A 55 2.37 -9.11 -0.69
CA ARG A 55 1.16 -8.83 -1.46
C ARG A 55 0.83 -7.35 -1.56
N THR A 56 0.67 -6.67 -0.41
CA THR A 56 0.14 -5.32 -0.40
C THR A 56 1.09 -4.31 -1.04
N TRP A 57 2.34 -4.29 -0.60
CA TRP A 57 3.31 -3.34 -1.15
C TRP A 57 3.60 -3.58 -2.62
N PRO A 58 3.82 -4.84 -3.09
CA PRO A 58 3.98 -5.06 -4.54
C PRO A 58 2.77 -4.63 -5.35
N TYR A 59 1.56 -4.86 -4.84
CA TYR A 59 0.34 -4.41 -5.49
C TYR A 59 0.33 -2.88 -5.61
N LEU A 60 0.68 -2.18 -4.52
CA LEU A 60 0.69 -0.71 -4.53
C LEU A 60 1.74 -0.14 -5.47
N TYR A 61 2.94 -0.74 -5.51
CA TYR A 61 3.97 -0.30 -6.46
C TYR A 61 3.46 -0.40 -7.90
N ALA A 62 2.77 -1.49 -8.21
CA ALA A 62 2.26 -1.73 -9.55
C ALA A 62 1.15 -0.75 -9.94
N LYS A 63 0.46 -0.15 -8.95
CA LYS A 63 -0.63 0.78 -9.22
C LYS A 63 -0.18 2.21 -9.45
N LEU A 64 1.08 2.52 -9.20
CA LEU A 64 1.61 3.85 -9.50
C LEU A 64 1.92 3.95 -10.99
N PRO A 65 1.48 5.05 -11.64
CA PRO A 65 1.76 5.22 -13.08
C PRO A 65 3.23 5.47 -13.37
N ASP A 66 3.96 6.07 -12.41
CA ASP A 66 5.38 6.37 -12.56
C ASP A 66 6.19 5.33 -11.78
N GLN A 67 6.87 4.46 -12.51
CA GLN A 67 7.65 3.40 -11.88
C GLN A 67 8.92 3.92 -11.21
N THR A 68 9.39 5.10 -11.60
CA THR A 68 10.48 5.77 -10.88
C THR A 68 10.01 6.17 -9.48
N GLU A 69 8.82 6.72 -9.39
CA GLU A 69 8.22 7.03 -8.09
C GLU A 69 8.02 5.76 -7.26
N ALA A 70 7.54 4.69 -7.89
CA ALA A 70 7.35 3.41 -7.19
C ALA A 70 8.66 2.91 -6.59
N ALA A 71 9.75 3.03 -7.34
CA ALA A 71 11.07 2.62 -6.84
C ALA A 71 11.51 3.47 -5.65
N GLU A 72 11.17 4.76 -5.66
CA GLU A 72 11.48 5.65 -4.54
C GLU A 72 10.72 5.25 -3.28
N TRP A 73 9.43 4.96 -3.41
CA TRP A 73 8.65 4.49 -2.27
C TRP A 73 9.17 3.17 -1.74
N LYS A 74 9.51 2.26 -2.65
CA LYS A 74 10.06 0.96 -2.27
C LYS A 74 11.36 1.13 -1.47
N ALA A 75 12.25 2.01 -1.93
CA ALA A 75 13.50 2.26 -1.24
C ALA A 75 13.27 2.81 0.17
N LYS A 76 12.31 3.72 0.34
CA LYS A 76 11.98 4.27 1.64
C LYS A 76 11.43 3.20 2.58
N LEU A 77 10.50 2.38 2.08
CA LEU A 77 9.94 1.29 2.88
C LEU A 77 11.01 0.28 3.28
N GLU A 78 11.90 -0.07 2.34
CA GLU A 78 12.95 -1.05 2.62
C GLU A 78 13.98 -0.52 3.61
N THR A 79 14.27 0.79 3.57
CA THR A 79 15.16 1.39 4.54
C THR A 79 14.61 1.27 5.96
N GLU A 80 13.33 1.59 6.15
CA GLU A 80 12.70 1.46 7.45
C GLU A 80 12.53 0.00 7.85
N ALA A 81 12.22 -0.86 6.88
CA ALA A 81 12.10 -2.30 7.13
C ALA A 81 13.43 -2.88 7.63
N ALA A 82 14.53 -2.48 7.02
CA ALA A 82 15.85 -2.95 7.44
C ALA A 82 16.16 -2.51 8.87
N ARG A 83 15.80 -1.26 9.22
CA ARG A 83 16.00 -0.74 10.58
C ARG A 83 15.18 -1.56 11.59
N LEU A 84 13.92 -1.83 11.27
CA LEU A 84 13.03 -2.56 12.18
C LEU A 84 13.42 -4.04 12.26
N ASP A 85 13.87 -4.63 11.15
CA ASP A 85 14.39 -6.00 11.18
C ASP A 85 15.63 -6.10 12.08
N ALA A 86 16.52 -5.11 12.00
CA ALA A 86 17.70 -5.07 12.85
C ALA A 86 17.32 -4.92 14.33
N ALA A 87 16.34 -4.07 14.62
CA ALA A 87 15.86 -3.89 16.00
C ALA A 87 15.28 -5.19 16.54
N LYS A 88 14.53 -5.92 15.71
CA LYS A 88 13.97 -7.22 16.11
C LYS A 88 15.08 -8.22 16.42
N ALA A 89 16.12 -8.25 15.60
CA ALA A 89 17.24 -9.15 15.80
C ALA A 89 17.97 -8.84 17.13
N LEU A 90 18.05 -7.55 17.49
CA LEU A 90 18.69 -7.17 18.74
C LEU A 90 17.87 -7.54 19.97
N THR A 91 16.54 -7.63 19.83
CA THR A 91 15.65 -7.93 20.96
C THR A 91 15.25 -9.39 21.02
N ALA A 92 15.58 -10.14 20.00
CA ALA A 92 15.28 -11.59 19.96
C ALA A 92 16.34 -12.42 20.70
#